data_b46b0ecef968d142de3e10b316d6f0cf
#
_entry.id   b46b0ecef968d142de3e10b316d6f0cf
#
_cell.length_a   1.000
_cell.length_b   1.000
_cell.length_c   1.000
_cell.angle_alpha   90.00
_cell.angle_beta   90.00
_cell.angle_gamma   90.00
#
_symmetry.space_group_name_H-M   'P 1'
#
loop_
_entity.id
_entity.type
_entity.pdbx_description
1 polymer ?
#
loop_
_entity_poly.entity_id
_entity_poly.type
_entity_poly.pdbx_seq_one_letter_code
_entity_poly.pdbx_strand_id
1 'polypeptide(L)'
;MDNSERIEAALEAAIAAQEAPEGPPRLAAAIRHSVFPGGARIRPHLTLAVAQACGADDVSLAAAAGAAIELMHCASLVHDDLPCFDNAITRRGRPSVFGAYGERLAVLAGDALIVTAFQSLAVAASKNPDRMGPLMSTVAAGVAAPSGIVAG
;
A
#
# COMPACT_ATOMS: atom_id res chain seq x y z
N MET A 1 12.45 15.61 -9.71
CA MET A 1 11.92 14.33 -9.19
C MET A 1 11.04 13.73 -10.26
N ASP A 2 11.41 12.59 -10.78
CA ASP A 2 10.61 11.85 -11.75
C ASP A 2 9.44 11.10 -11.07
N ASN A 3 8.60 10.42 -11.86
CA ASN A 3 7.44 9.72 -11.31
C ASN A 3 7.83 8.52 -10.42
N SER A 4 8.91 7.82 -10.77
CA SER A 4 9.40 6.68 -9.97
C SER A 4 9.92 7.16 -8.61
N GLU A 5 10.71 8.21 -8.59
CA GLU A 5 11.19 8.84 -7.35
C GLU A 5 10.05 9.32 -6.45
N ARG A 6 8.99 9.91 -7.05
CA ARG A 6 7.80 10.35 -6.30
C ARG A 6 7.05 9.19 -5.66
N ILE A 7 6.89 8.10 -6.40
CA ILE A 7 6.19 6.89 -5.93
C ILE A 7 6.97 6.27 -4.78
N GLU A 8 8.27 6.04 -4.96
CA GLU A 8 9.10 5.44 -3.90
C GLU A 8 9.18 6.34 -2.67
N ALA A 9 9.27 7.66 -2.84
CA ALA A 9 9.25 8.60 -1.71
C ALA A 9 7.90 8.57 -0.95
N ALA A 10 6.78 8.46 -1.66
CA ALA A 10 5.46 8.35 -1.02
C ALA A 10 5.31 7.04 -0.25
N LEU A 11 5.76 5.92 -0.82
CA LEU A 11 5.78 4.62 -0.16
C LEU A 11 6.71 4.62 1.06
N GLU A 12 7.92 5.16 0.92
CA GLU A 12 8.88 5.24 2.03
C GLU A 12 8.32 6.08 3.18
N ALA A 13 7.71 7.23 2.89
CA ALA A 13 7.09 8.07 3.91
C ALA A 13 5.95 7.34 4.65
N ALA A 14 5.11 6.58 3.93
CA ALA A 14 4.03 5.82 4.53
C ALA A 14 4.54 4.70 5.44
N ILE A 15 5.60 3.98 5.03
CA ILE A 15 6.17 2.89 5.81
C ILE A 15 6.99 3.41 7.00
N ALA A 16 7.79 4.46 6.81
CA ALA A 16 8.55 5.08 7.90
C ALA A 16 7.64 5.55 9.06
N ALA A 17 6.42 5.98 8.75
CA ALA A 17 5.43 6.34 9.78
C ALA A 17 4.99 5.15 10.66
N GLN A 18 5.24 3.89 10.23
CA GLN A 18 4.94 2.68 11.00
C GLN A 18 6.14 2.19 11.83
N GLU A 19 7.30 2.85 11.72
CA GLU A 19 8.57 2.45 12.33
C GLU A 19 8.89 3.32 13.57
N ALA A 20 7.90 3.49 14.46
CA ALA A 20 8.14 4.21 15.71
C ALA A 20 9.09 3.43 16.65
N PRO A 21 10.03 4.11 17.33
CA PRO A 21 10.99 3.45 18.23
C PRO A 21 10.33 2.62 19.34
N GLU A 22 9.13 3.01 19.78
CA GLU A 22 8.36 2.32 20.81
C GLU A 22 7.49 1.19 20.23
N GLY A 23 7.43 1.07 18.91
CA GLY A 23 6.63 0.07 18.21
C GLY A 23 7.24 -1.33 18.22
N PRO A 24 6.47 -2.37 17.86
CA PRO A 24 6.96 -3.73 17.81
C PRO A 24 7.92 -3.93 16.60
N PRO A 25 9.24 -4.08 16.83
CA PRO A 25 10.24 -4.00 15.75
C PRO A 25 10.10 -5.13 14.71
N ARG A 26 9.65 -6.31 15.12
CA ARG A 26 9.43 -7.43 14.19
C ARG A 26 8.24 -7.19 13.25
N LEU A 27 7.19 -6.52 13.73
CA LEU A 27 6.06 -6.16 12.90
C LEU A 27 6.45 -5.05 11.91
N ALA A 28 7.17 -4.03 12.37
CA ALA A 28 7.71 -2.98 11.49
C ALA A 28 8.59 -3.57 10.38
N ALA A 29 9.47 -4.51 10.71
CA ALA A 29 10.30 -5.22 9.72
C ALA A 29 9.45 -6.06 8.74
N ALA A 30 8.39 -6.71 9.19
CA ALA A 30 7.49 -7.47 8.33
C ALA A 30 6.71 -6.56 7.37
N ILE A 31 6.22 -5.40 7.85
CA ILE A 31 5.56 -4.38 7.03
C ILE A 31 6.52 -3.86 5.95
N ARG A 32 7.73 -3.48 6.31
CA ARG A 32 8.76 -3.04 5.36
C ARG A 32 9.10 -4.12 4.33
N HIS A 33 9.26 -5.37 4.77
CA HIS A 33 9.54 -6.51 3.89
C HIS A 33 8.45 -6.74 2.84
N SER A 34 7.19 -6.44 3.15
CA SER A 34 6.07 -6.59 2.23
C SER A 34 6.08 -5.58 1.08
N VAL A 35 6.71 -4.40 1.29
CA VAL A 35 6.73 -3.31 0.33
C VAL A 35 8.07 -3.20 -0.40
N PHE A 36 9.21 -3.49 0.28
CA PHE A 36 10.57 -3.31 -0.25
C PHE A 36 11.41 -4.60 -0.25
N PRO A 37 12.29 -4.75 -1.26
CA PRO A 37 12.31 -4.02 -2.51
C PRO A 37 11.04 -4.32 -3.31
N GLY A 38 10.50 -3.29 -3.96
CA GLY A 38 9.25 -3.42 -4.71
C GLY A 38 9.40 -4.07 -6.07
N GLY A 39 8.24 -4.20 -6.74
CA GLY A 39 8.14 -4.58 -8.15
C GLY A 39 8.13 -3.36 -9.08
N ALA A 40 7.55 -3.52 -10.26
CA ALA A 40 7.49 -2.49 -11.30
C ALA A 40 6.58 -1.28 -10.99
N ARG A 41 5.89 -1.25 -9.85
CA ARG A 41 5.01 -0.15 -9.42
C ARG A 41 4.01 0.29 -10.50
N ILE A 42 3.46 -0.65 -11.25
CA ILE A 42 2.57 -0.36 -12.39
C ILE A 42 1.34 0.45 -11.96
N ARG A 43 0.73 0.10 -10.82
CA ARG A 43 -0.47 0.77 -10.31
C ARG A 43 -0.25 2.24 -9.99
N PRO A 44 0.78 2.62 -9.21
CA PRO A 44 1.12 4.01 -8.97
C PRO A 44 1.47 4.78 -10.24
N HIS A 45 2.22 4.18 -11.16
CA HIS A 45 2.54 4.81 -12.44
C HIS A 45 1.29 5.11 -13.26
N LEU A 46 0.35 4.16 -13.33
CA LEU A 46 -0.94 4.35 -13.99
C LEU A 46 -1.75 5.47 -13.33
N THR A 47 -1.81 5.49 -11.99
CA THR A 47 -2.50 6.55 -11.24
C THR A 47 -1.95 7.93 -11.59
N LEU A 48 -0.62 8.08 -11.59
CA LEU A 48 0.02 9.35 -11.95
C LEU A 48 -0.23 9.73 -13.42
N ALA A 49 -0.14 8.78 -14.34
CA ALA A 49 -0.39 9.02 -15.76
C ALA A 49 -1.82 9.50 -16.02
N VAL A 50 -2.81 8.86 -15.39
CA VAL A 50 -4.22 9.27 -15.48
C VAL A 50 -4.43 10.65 -14.86
N ALA A 51 -3.88 10.90 -13.67
CA ALA A 51 -3.97 12.20 -13.01
C ALA A 51 -3.41 13.32 -13.90
N GLN A 52 -2.23 13.11 -14.49
CA GLN A 52 -1.62 14.08 -15.42
C GLN A 52 -2.48 14.29 -16.66
N ALA A 53 -3.02 13.22 -17.26
CA ALA A 53 -3.89 13.32 -18.43
C ALA A 53 -5.20 14.08 -18.14
N CYS A 54 -5.69 14.01 -16.89
CA CYS A 54 -6.86 14.74 -16.42
C CYS A 54 -6.54 16.17 -15.93
N GLY A 55 -5.30 16.65 -16.09
CA GLY A 55 -4.90 17.99 -15.69
C GLY A 55 -4.75 18.16 -14.18
N ALA A 56 -4.23 17.14 -13.49
CA ALA A 56 -4.04 17.21 -12.04
C ALA A 56 -3.19 18.42 -11.62
N ASP A 57 -3.69 19.18 -10.68
CA ASP A 57 -3.07 20.35 -10.06
C ASP A 57 -2.22 20.01 -8.82
N ASP A 58 -2.39 18.80 -8.26
CA ASP A 58 -1.67 18.30 -7.08
C ASP A 58 -1.05 16.92 -7.37
N VAL A 59 0.18 16.97 -7.91
CA VAL A 59 0.94 15.74 -8.23
C VAL A 59 1.34 14.98 -6.96
N SER A 60 1.49 15.65 -5.82
CA SER A 60 1.83 15.00 -4.55
C SER A 60 0.65 14.17 -4.03
N LEU A 61 -0.57 14.70 -4.13
CA LEU A 61 -1.78 13.95 -3.78
C LEU A 61 -2.00 12.76 -4.72
N ALA A 62 -1.74 12.94 -6.03
CA ALA A 62 -1.81 11.85 -7.00
C ALA A 62 -0.78 10.73 -6.70
N ALA A 63 0.44 11.11 -6.29
CA ALA A 63 1.46 10.12 -5.89
C ALA A 63 1.05 9.36 -4.61
N ALA A 64 0.48 10.07 -3.62
CA ALA A 64 -0.04 9.43 -2.41
C ALA A 64 -1.21 8.49 -2.70
N ALA A 65 -2.10 8.86 -3.62
CA ALA A 65 -3.18 7.97 -4.07
C ALA A 65 -2.63 6.71 -4.74
N GLY A 66 -1.64 6.86 -5.62
CA GLY A 66 -0.93 5.72 -6.23
C GLY A 66 -0.25 4.83 -5.19
N ALA A 67 0.44 5.43 -4.21
CA ALA A 67 1.06 4.70 -3.12
C ALA A 67 0.04 3.94 -2.27
N ALA A 68 -1.12 4.54 -1.96
CA ALA A 68 -2.19 3.86 -1.23
C ALA A 68 -2.72 2.62 -1.96
N ILE A 69 -2.92 2.71 -3.28
CA ILE A 69 -3.31 1.56 -4.11
C ILE A 69 -2.22 0.47 -4.09
N GLU A 70 -0.95 0.85 -4.15
CA GLU A 70 0.17 -0.11 -4.08
C GLU A 70 0.25 -0.78 -2.70
N LEU A 71 0.01 -0.05 -1.60
CA LEU A 71 -0.05 -0.62 -0.26
C LEU A 71 -1.19 -1.63 -0.11
N MET A 72 -2.37 -1.34 -0.68
CA MET A 72 -3.47 -2.31 -0.75
C MET A 72 -3.08 -3.56 -1.54
N HIS A 73 -2.37 -3.38 -2.65
CA HIS A 73 -1.84 -4.51 -3.42
C HIS A 73 -0.81 -5.31 -2.62
N CYS A 74 0.11 -4.67 -1.92
CA CYS A 74 1.06 -5.37 -1.05
C CYS A 74 0.34 -6.15 0.05
N ALA A 75 -0.70 -5.57 0.66
CA ALA A 75 -1.54 -6.26 1.65
C ALA A 75 -2.18 -7.52 1.06
N SER A 76 -2.77 -7.43 -0.13
CA SER A 76 -3.37 -8.59 -0.79
C SER A 76 -2.35 -9.70 -1.04
N LEU A 77 -1.14 -9.36 -1.50
CA LEU A 77 -0.07 -10.35 -1.71
C LEU A 77 0.39 -11.02 -0.42
N VAL A 78 0.47 -10.26 0.68
CA VAL A 78 0.81 -10.83 2.00
C VAL A 78 -0.24 -11.81 2.48
N HIS A 79 -1.53 -11.48 2.29
CA HIS A 79 -2.63 -12.37 2.68
C HIS A 79 -2.75 -13.57 1.75
N ASP A 80 -2.54 -13.41 0.45
CA ASP A 80 -2.54 -14.53 -0.51
C ASP A 80 -1.49 -15.60 -0.18
N ASP A 81 -0.34 -15.20 0.38
CA ASP A 81 0.72 -16.13 0.78
C ASP A 81 0.40 -16.95 2.04
N LEU A 82 -0.67 -16.62 2.78
CA LEU A 82 -1.04 -17.32 4.01
C LEU A 82 -1.46 -18.79 3.75
N PRO A 83 -1.35 -19.67 4.78
CA PRO A 83 -1.75 -21.07 4.65
C PRO A 83 -3.19 -21.32 4.21
N CYS A 84 -4.10 -20.40 4.52
CA CYS A 84 -5.51 -20.49 4.15
C CYS A 84 -5.79 -20.11 2.68
N PHE A 85 -4.79 -19.58 1.97
CA PHE A 85 -4.83 -19.26 0.54
C PHE A 85 -3.75 -20.07 -0.20
N ASP A 86 -2.70 -19.43 -0.72
CA ASP A 86 -1.68 -20.07 -1.55
C ASP A 86 -0.65 -20.91 -0.76
N ASN A 87 -0.56 -20.71 0.56
CA ASN A 87 0.44 -21.33 1.44
C ASN A 87 1.87 -21.16 0.89
N ALA A 88 2.20 -19.96 0.43
CA ALA A 88 3.43 -19.68 -0.28
C ALA A 88 4.53 -19.17 0.67
N ILE A 89 5.56 -19.95 0.89
CA ILE A 89 6.72 -19.55 1.70
C ILE A 89 7.69 -18.63 0.95
N THR A 90 7.55 -18.53 -0.38
CA THR A 90 8.37 -17.67 -1.23
C THR A 90 7.50 -16.91 -2.23
N ARG A 91 7.91 -15.67 -2.54
CA ARG A 91 7.30 -14.84 -3.58
C ARG A 91 8.39 -14.12 -4.37
N ARG A 92 8.37 -14.25 -5.70
CA ARG A 92 9.36 -13.64 -6.62
C ARG A 92 10.82 -13.96 -6.24
N GLY A 93 11.08 -15.22 -5.86
CA GLY A 93 12.43 -15.69 -5.53
C GLY A 93 12.94 -15.27 -4.15
N ARG A 94 12.12 -14.64 -3.30
CA ARG A 94 12.43 -14.25 -1.93
C ARG A 94 11.46 -14.90 -0.94
N PRO A 95 11.82 -15.04 0.33
CA PRO A 95 10.83 -15.42 1.35
C PRO A 95 9.64 -14.47 1.34
N SER A 96 8.43 -15.03 1.35
CA SER A 96 7.22 -14.24 1.60
C SER A 96 7.23 -13.69 3.03
N VAL A 97 6.34 -12.76 3.36
CA VAL A 97 6.20 -12.29 4.76
C VAL A 97 5.83 -13.47 5.67
N PHE A 98 4.94 -14.35 5.21
CA PHE A 98 4.62 -15.60 5.91
C PHE A 98 5.86 -16.50 6.10
N GLY A 99 6.65 -16.70 5.06
CA GLY A 99 7.86 -17.51 5.12
C GLY A 99 8.96 -16.95 6.02
N ALA A 100 9.10 -15.60 6.07
CA ALA A 100 10.15 -14.95 6.84
C ALA A 100 9.77 -14.65 8.30
N TYR A 101 8.51 -14.31 8.56
CA TYR A 101 8.06 -13.79 9.86
C TYR A 101 6.98 -14.65 10.54
N GLY A 102 6.43 -15.65 9.83
CA GLY A 102 5.37 -16.52 10.29
C GLY A 102 3.97 -15.92 10.13
N GLU A 103 2.97 -16.79 10.26
CA GLU A 103 1.57 -16.50 9.96
C GLU A 103 1.00 -15.29 10.71
N ARG A 104 1.23 -15.23 12.04
CA ARG A 104 0.71 -14.12 12.87
C ARG A 104 1.20 -12.75 12.41
N LEU A 105 2.49 -12.62 12.11
CA LEU A 105 3.04 -11.34 11.67
C LEU A 105 2.64 -11.03 10.23
N ALA A 106 2.42 -12.04 9.39
CA ALA A 106 1.91 -11.83 8.04
C ALA A 106 0.48 -11.29 8.06
N VAL A 107 -0.43 -11.86 8.86
CA VAL A 107 -1.79 -11.32 9.04
C VAL A 107 -1.73 -9.86 9.51
N LEU A 108 -1.01 -9.58 10.59
CA LEU A 108 -0.90 -8.23 11.15
C LEU A 108 -0.24 -7.23 10.19
N ALA A 109 0.75 -7.66 9.40
CA ALA A 109 1.40 -6.81 8.40
C ALA A 109 0.42 -6.45 7.26
N GLY A 110 -0.36 -7.41 6.76
CA GLY A 110 -1.39 -7.15 5.77
C GLY A 110 -2.46 -6.18 6.27
N ASP A 111 -2.97 -6.39 7.48
CA ASP A 111 -3.94 -5.49 8.12
C ASP A 111 -3.37 -4.08 8.32
N ALA A 112 -2.13 -3.99 8.80
CA ALA A 112 -1.44 -2.71 8.97
C ALA A 112 -1.30 -1.94 7.64
N LEU A 113 -0.96 -2.63 6.54
CA LEU A 113 -0.84 -2.01 5.22
C LEU A 113 -2.18 -1.43 4.73
N ILE A 114 -3.30 -2.13 4.97
CA ILE A 114 -4.63 -1.61 4.62
C ILE A 114 -4.90 -0.29 5.35
N VAL A 115 -4.66 -0.26 6.66
CA VAL A 115 -4.85 0.95 7.46
C VAL A 115 -3.88 2.06 7.03
N THR A 116 -2.61 1.72 6.78
CA THR A 116 -1.57 2.66 6.32
C THR A 116 -1.95 3.30 4.99
N ALA A 117 -2.58 2.57 4.07
CA ALA A 117 -3.06 3.11 2.81
C ALA A 117 -4.06 4.26 3.03
N PHE A 118 -5.04 4.08 3.89
CA PHE A 118 -6.00 5.14 4.22
C PHE A 118 -5.38 6.28 5.03
N GLN A 119 -4.47 5.98 5.95
CA GLN A 119 -3.74 6.98 6.71
C GLN A 119 -2.91 7.89 5.81
N SER A 120 -2.18 7.31 4.84
CA SER A 120 -1.37 8.08 3.89
C SER A 120 -2.22 8.99 3.01
N LEU A 121 -3.40 8.53 2.57
CA LEU A 121 -4.37 9.36 1.85
C LEU A 121 -4.88 10.51 2.70
N ALA A 122 -5.25 10.26 3.96
CA ALA A 122 -5.74 11.29 4.86
C ALA A 122 -4.70 12.38 5.11
N VAL A 123 -3.44 11.98 5.34
CA VAL A 123 -2.33 12.92 5.53
C VAL A 123 -2.09 13.74 4.27
N ALA A 124 -2.04 13.11 3.10
CA ALA A 124 -1.81 13.82 1.84
C ALA A 124 -2.96 14.77 1.48
N ALA A 125 -4.21 14.35 1.71
CA ALA A 125 -5.40 15.15 1.43
C ALA A 125 -5.68 16.24 2.49
N SER A 126 -4.92 16.32 3.57
CA SER A 126 -5.15 17.30 4.64
C SER A 126 -5.11 18.76 4.16
N LYS A 127 -4.34 19.04 3.10
CA LYS A 127 -4.28 20.36 2.45
C LYS A 127 -5.44 20.63 1.49
N ASN A 128 -6.16 19.59 1.10
CA ASN A 128 -7.29 19.63 0.17
C ASN A 128 -8.44 18.79 0.74
N PRO A 129 -9.07 19.21 1.86
CA PRO A 129 -10.02 18.38 2.62
C PRO A 129 -11.24 17.95 1.80
N ASP A 130 -11.65 18.73 0.82
CA ASP A 130 -12.76 18.40 -0.08
C ASP A 130 -12.47 17.18 -0.96
N ARG A 131 -11.20 16.83 -1.18
CA ARG A 131 -10.78 15.64 -1.95
C ARG A 131 -10.63 14.40 -1.08
N MET A 132 -10.52 14.53 0.23
CA MET A 132 -10.29 13.40 1.15
C MET A 132 -11.40 12.37 1.08
N GLY A 133 -12.64 12.80 1.28
CA GLY A 133 -13.81 11.90 1.25
C GLY A 133 -13.94 11.13 -0.06
N PRO A 134 -13.96 11.82 -1.23
CA PRO A 134 -14.00 11.16 -2.54
C PRO A 134 -12.85 10.17 -2.78
N LEU A 135 -11.61 10.50 -2.43
CA LEU A 135 -10.45 9.61 -2.60
C LEU A 135 -10.57 8.35 -1.75
N MET A 136 -10.88 8.52 -0.45
CA MET A 136 -11.08 7.37 0.45
C MET A 136 -12.22 6.48 -0.02
N SER A 137 -13.34 7.07 -0.43
CA SER A 137 -14.51 6.33 -0.92
C SER A 137 -14.20 5.57 -2.20
N THR A 138 -13.42 6.16 -3.11
CA THR A 138 -13.02 5.52 -4.37
C THR A 138 -12.10 4.33 -4.11
N VAL A 139 -11.09 4.48 -3.26
CA VAL A 139 -10.19 3.37 -2.90
C VAL A 139 -10.97 2.27 -2.19
N ALA A 140 -11.83 2.63 -1.23
CA ALA A 140 -12.65 1.66 -0.52
C ALA A 140 -13.58 0.88 -1.46
N ALA A 141 -14.26 1.55 -2.39
CA ALA A 141 -15.13 0.91 -3.37
C ALA A 141 -14.37 -0.04 -4.31
N GLY A 142 -13.13 0.29 -4.66
CA GLY A 142 -12.28 -0.56 -5.50
C GLY A 142 -11.75 -1.81 -4.79
N VAL A 143 -11.77 -1.83 -3.46
CA VAL A 143 -11.26 -2.95 -2.66
C VAL A 143 -12.38 -3.76 -2.01
N ALA A 144 -13.38 -3.09 -1.42
CA ALA A 144 -14.42 -3.70 -0.61
C ALA A 144 -15.52 -4.42 -1.44
N ALA A 145 -16.30 -5.26 -0.76
CA ALA A 145 -17.54 -5.80 -1.32
C ALA A 145 -18.58 -4.66 -1.47
N PRO A 146 -19.53 -4.76 -2.43
CA PRO A 146 -19.81 -5.94 -3.28
C PRO A 146 -19.06 -5.93 -4.62
N SER A 147 -18.39 -4.86 -4.99
CA SER A 147 -17.83 -4.67 -6.35
C SER A 147 -16.31 -4.50 -6.39
N GLY A 148 -15.65 -4.44 -5.23
CA GLY A 148 -14.20 -4.34 -5.16
C GLY A 148 -13.52 -5.70 -5.27
N ILE A 149 -12.18 -5.70 -5.26
CA ILE A 149 -11.35 -6.88 -5.53
C ILE A 149 -11.61 -8.05 -4.56
N VAL A 150 -12.04 -7.79 -3.32
CA VAL A 150 -12.38 -8.85 -2.34
C VAL A 150 -13.66 -9.60 -2.67
N ALA A 151 -14.45 -9.11 -3.59
CA ALA A 151 -15.67 -9.80 -4.02
C ALA A 151 -15.42 -10.91 -5.05
N GLY A 152 -14.21 -11.05 -5.59
CA GLY A 152 -13.80 -12.06 -6.56
C GLY A 152 -13.66 -11.52 -7.97
#